data_907298390ed56f933012784053a84137
#
_entry.id   907298390ed56f933012784053a84137
#
_cell.length_a   1.000
_cell.length_b   1.000
_cell.length_c   1.000
_cell.angle_alpha   90.00
_cell.angle_beta   90.00
_cell.angle_gamma   90.00
#
_symmetry.space_group_name_H-M   'P 1'
#
loop_
_entity.id
_entity.type
_entity.pdbx_description
1 polymer ?
#
loop_
_entity_poly.entity_id
_entity_poly.type
_entity_poly.pdbx_seq_one_letter_code
_entity_poly.pdbx_strand_id
1 'polypeptide(L)'
;PTAMTLATLGEGRPHARIVLLKGVDARGFRFYTNYASAKAGELDASAWAALCFHWKTLRQGVQVRVEGRVEKLAAAESDAYFATRPRGSQLGAWASLQSQPLPDPAQFEARYAQFEQRFAAGEVARPPHWGGYLVVPDRIEFWYGAQFRLHERQVYARDAAGTWSCGMLYP
;
A
#
# COMPACT_ATOMS: atom_id res chain seq x y z
N PRO A 1 -12.68 3.47 -4.56
CA PRO A 1 -12.21 4.44 -3.55
C PRO A 1 -10.98 3.98 -2.76
N THR A 2 -10.51 2.73 -2.93
CA THR A 2 -9.35 2.18 -2.21
C THR A 2 -8.00 2.38 -2.90
N ALA A 3 -7.98 2.80 -4.17
CA ALA A 3 -6.75 3.10 -4.89
C ALA A 3 -6.06 4.32 -4.26
N MET A 4 -4.76 4.19 -4.00
CA MET A 4 -3.95 5.26 -3.43
C MET A 4 -2.56 5.26 -4.06
N THR A 5 -1.96 6.42 -4.21
CA THR A 5 -0.54 6.52 -4.52
C THR A 5 0.25 6.17 -3.26
N LEU A 6 1.18 5.23 -3.39
CA LEU A 6 2.22 4.97 -2.41
C LEU A 6 3.52 5.59 -2.91
N ALA A 7 4.04 6.57 -2.20
CA ALA A 7 5.34 7.15 -2.42
C ALA A 7 6.37 6.59 -1.43
N THR A 8 7.53 6.23 -1.94
CA THR A 8 8.66 5.64 -1.21
C THR A 8 9.96 6.31 -1.65
N LEU A 9 11.00 6.15 -0.88
CA LEU A 9 12.33 6.65 -1.19
C LEU A 9 13.26 5.47 -1.51
N GLY A 10 13.86 5.48 -2.70
CA GLY A 10 14.87 4.50 -3.12
C GLY A 10 16.07 5.19 -3.75
N GLU A 11 17.28 4.86 -3.31
CA GLU A 11 18.54 5.44 -3.80
C GLU A 11 18.55 6.99 -3.81
N GLY A 12 17.95 7.59 -2.77
CA GLY A 12 17.82 9.04 -2.66
C GLY A 12 16.78 9.68 -3.60
N ARG A 13 15.98 8.88 -4.31
CA ARG A 13 14.96 9.36 -5.26
C ARG A 13 13.54 8.97 -4.82
N PRO A 14 12.55 9.84 -4.99
CA PRO A 14 11.16 9.49 -4.74
C PRO A 14 10.62 8.58 -5.86
N HIS A 15 9.97 7.49 -5.46
CA HIS A 15 9.25 6.61 -6.38
C HIS A 15 7.77 6.58 -5.99
N ALA A 16 6.88 6.51 -6.98
CA ALA A 16 5.44 6.46 -6.76
C ALA A 16 4.77 5.38 -7.62
N ARG A 17 3.73 4.74 -7.07
CA ARG A 17 2.87 3.76 -7.77
C ARG A 17 1.50 3.71 -7.09
N ILE A 18 0.52 3.18 -7.81
CA ILE A 18 -0.79 2.91 -7.21
C ILE A 18 -0.76 1.56 -6.49
N VAL A 19 -1.27 1.54 -5.28
CA VAL A 19 -1.58 0.34 -4.50
C VAL A 19 -3.01 0.44 -3.95
N LEU A 20 -3.52 -0.65 -3.37
CA LEU A 20 -4.89 -0.66 -2.84
C LEU A 20 -4.86 -0.68 -1.31
N LEU A 21 -5.54 0.27 -0.70
CA LEU A 21 -5.86 0.23 0.72
C LEU A 21 -6.71 -0.99 1.02
N LYS A 22 -6.33 -1.76 2.04
CA LYS A 22 -7.03 -2.99 2.45
C LYS A 22 -7.60 -2.94 3.86
N GLY A 23 -7.26 -1.91 4.61
CA GLY A 23 -7.85 -1.66 5.92
C GLY A 23 -7.26 -0.42 6.57
N VAL A 24 -8.06 0.16 7.45
CA VAL A 24 -7.68 1.25 8.36
C VAL A 24 -8.19 0.89 9.73
N ASP A 25 -7.34 1.03 10.74
CA ASP A 25 -7.72 0.95 12.15
C ASP A 25 -6.93 1.98 12.97
N ALA A 26 -7.04 1.95 14.28
CA ALA A 26 -6.35 2.89 15.17
C ALA A 26 -4.81 2.86 15.04
N ARG A 27 -4.23 1.79 14.50
CA ARG A 27 -2.79 1.68 14.24
C ARG A 27 -2.37 2.42 12.97
N GLY A 28 -3.23 2.43 11.92
CA GLY A 28 -2.90 3.05 10.63
C GLY A 28 -3.52 2.38 9.41
N PHE A 29 -2.82 2.49 8.29
CA PHE A 29 -3.30 2.14 6.95
C PHE A 29 -2.59 0.89 6.43
N ARG A 30 -3.36 -0.15 6.01
CA ARG A 30 -2.80 -1.45 5.59
C ARG A 30 -2.90 -1.64 4.09
N PHE A 31 -1.81 -2.14 3.51
CA PHE A 31 -1.78 -2.65 2.14
C PHE A 31 -0.92 -3.92 2.08
N TYR A 32 -1.05 -4.67 0.99
CA TYR A 32 -0.33 -5.94 0.83
C TYR A 32 0.40 -5.96 -0.50
N THR A 33 1.59 -6.55 -0.50
CA THR A 33 2.45 -6.61 -1.69
C THR A 33 3.42 -7.79 -1.61
N ASN A 34 4.21 -7.97 -2.68
CA ASN A 34 5.34 -8.89 -2.69
C ASN A 34 6.54 -8.22 -1.98
N TYR A 35 7.10 -8.88 -0.97
CA TYR A 35 8.25 -8.42 -0.19
C TYR A 35 9.57 -8.39 -0.99
N ALA A 36 9.62 -9.09 -2.14
CA ALA A 36 10.77 -9.04 -3.06
C ALA A 36 10.62 -7.97 -4.16
N SER A 37 9.58 -7.12 -4.11
CA SER A 37 9.37 -6.05 -5.08
C SER A 37 10.23 -4.82 -4.78
N ALA A 38 10.48 -3.98 -5.80
CA ALA A 38 11.25 -2.74 -5.65
C ALA A 38 10.74 -1.87 -4.49
N LYS A 39 9.39 -1.67 -4.40
CA LYS A 39 8.81 -0.88 -3.31
C LYS A 39 9.06 -1.47 -1.92
N ALA A 40 9.11 -2.78 -1.81
CA ALA A 40 9.37 -3.44 -0.53
C ALA A 40 10.83 -3.25 -0.11
N GLY A 41 11.79 -3.37 -1.04
CA GLY A 41 13.19 -3.04 -0.77
C GLY A 41 13.38 -1.57 -0.36
N GLU A 42 12.65 -0.65 -1.01
CA GLU A 42 12.65 0.78 -0.66
C GLU A 42 12.13 1.01 0.77
N LEU A 43 11.04 0.34 1.14
CA LEU A 43 10.45 0.41 2.49
C LEU A 43 11.34 -0.23 3.56
N ASP A 44 11.98 -1.34 3.24
CA ASP A 44 12.92 -2.00 4.14
C ASP A 44 14.17 -1.13 4.39
N ALA A 45 14.58 -0.32 3.40
CA ALA A 45 15.73 0.58 3.53
C ALA A 45 15.38 1.90 4.25
N SER A 46 14.19 2.47 4.00
CA SER A 46 13.81 3.80 4.50
C SER A 46 12.82 3.75 5.67
N ALA A 47 11.95 2.74 5.72
CA ALA A 47 10.84 2.62 6.67
C ALA A 47 9.87 3.82 6.72
N TRP A 48 9.84 4.67 5.69
CA TRP A 48 8.95 5.81 5.55
C TRP A 48 8.17 5.75 4.26
N ALA A 49 6.91 6.17 4.31
CA ALA A 49 6.07 6.29 3.13
C ALA A 49 5.10 7.46 3.23
N ALA A 50 4.64 7.90 2.07
CA ALA A 50 3.47 8.75 1.97
C ALA A 50 2.39 8.05 1.14
N LEU A 51 1.14 8.18 1.59
CA LEU A 51 -0.06 7.75 0.86
C LEU A 51 -0.81 8.97 0.38
N CYS A 52 -1.35 8.92 -0.84
CA CYS A 52 -2.22 9.97 -1.35
C CYS A 52 -3.46 9.35 -2.00
N PHE A 53 -4.61 9.75 -1.49
CA PHE A 53 -5.92 9.43 -2.05
C PHE A 53 -6.49 10.65 -2.75
N HIS A 54 -7.20 10.45 -3.85
CA HIS A 54 -7.92 11.52 -4.52
C HIS A 54 -9.29 11.04 -5.01
N TRP A 55 -10.35 11.59 -4.43
CA TRP A 55 -11.74 11.29 -4.76
C TRP A 55 -12.39 12.48 -5.45
N LYS A 56 -12.34 12.47 -6.78
CA LYS A 56 -12.83 13.57 -7.64
C LYS A 56 -14.32 13.82 -7.51
N THR A 57 -15.09 12.77 -7.19
CA THR A 57 -16.57 12.82 -7.14
C THR A 57 -17.12 13.23 -5.76
N LEU A 58 -16.26 13.34 -4.76
CA LEU A 58 -16.68 13.81 -3.45
C LEU A 58 -16.53 15.33 -3.38
N ARG A 59 -17.61 16.05 -3.05
CA ARG A 59 -17.65 17.52 -3.01
C ARG A 59 -17.11 18.10 -4.33
N GLN A 60 -16.13 19.00 -4.27
CA GLN A 60 -15.37 19.54 -5.43
C GLN A 60 -13.98 18.89 -5.54
N GLY A 61 -13.86 17.66 -5.09
CA GLY A 61 -12.62 16.92 -4.93
C GLY A 61 -12.20 16.86 -3.47
N VAL A 62 -11.81 15.65 -3.03
CA VAL A 62 -11.22 15.43 -1.70
C VAL A 62 -9.89 14.71 -1.91
N GLN A 63 -8.83 15.24 -1.32
CA GLN A 63 -7.55 14.56 -1.23
C GLN A 63 -7.22 14.26 0.23
N VAL A 64 -6.72 13.06 0.49
CA VAL A 64 -6.17 12.71 1.79
C VAL A 64 -4.72 12.29 1.60
N ARG A 65 -3.82 12.95 2.34
CA ARG A 65 -2.40 12.60 2.39
C ARG A 65 -2.09 12.03 3.76
N VAL A 66 -1.33 10.95 3.79
CA VAL A 66 -0.87 10.29 5.02
C VAL A 66 0.63 10.13 4.91
N GLU A 67 1.35 10.57 5.92
CA GLU A 67 2.80 10.41 6.01
C GLU A 67 3.11 9.68 7.32
N GLY A 68 4.04 8.72 7.29
CA GLY A 68 4.36 7.98 8.51
C GLY A 68 5.35 6.84 8.30
N ARG A 69 5.67 6.19 9.42
CA ARG A 69 6.54 5.00 9.44
C ARG A 69 5.81 3.78 8.91
N VAL A 70 6.59 2.89 8.33
CA VAL A 70 6.07 1.63 7.76
C VAL A 70 6.62 0.45 8.53
N GLU A 71 5.72 -0.47 8.88
CA GLU A 71 6.02 -1.71 9.58
C GLU A 71 5.43 -2.89 8.80
N LYS A 72 6.11 -4.04 8.84
CA LYS A 72 5.52 -5.28 8.32
C LYS A 72 4.43 -5.76 9.29
N LEU A 73 3.29 -6.17 8.74
CA LEU A 73 2.23 -6.82 9.52
C LEU A 73 2.70 -8.19 10.03
N ALA A 74 2.13 -8.63 11.14
CA ALA A 74 2.34 -9.98 11.65
C ALA A 74 1.97 -11.04 10.59
N ALA A 75 2.67 -12.17 10.60
CA ALA A 75 2.43 -13.24 9.65
C ALA A 75 0.97 -13.70 9.66
N ALA A 76 0.36 -13.85 10.86
CA ALA A 76 -1.03 -14.26 11.01
C ALA A 76 -2.02 -13.28 10.35
N GLU A 77 -1.79 -11.95 10.43
CA GLU A 77 -2.64 -10.98 9.75
C GLU A 77 -2.52 -11.09 8.21
N SER A 78 -1.29 -11.35 7.74
CA SER A 78 -1.04 -11.56 6.31
C SER A 78 -1.65 -12.87 5.82
N ASP A 79 -1.57 -13.95 6.61
CA ASP A 79 -2.18 -15.25 6.30
C ASP A 79 -3.70 -15.14 6.23
N ALA A 80 -4.31 -14.51 7.25
CA ALA A 80 -5.76 -14.31 7.30
C ALA A 80 -6.26 -13.51 6.07
N TYR A 81 -5.59 -12.42 5.71
CA TYR A 81 -5.98 -11.66 4.52
C TYR A 81 -5.70 -12.43 3.23
N PHE A 82 -4.59 -13.16 3.13
CA PHE A 82 -4.25 -13.95 1.93
C PHE A 82 -5.33 -15.00 1.64
N ALA A 83 -5.86 -15.66 2.66
CA ALA A 83 -6.91 -16.66 2.54
C ALA A 83 -8.21 -16.08 1.93
N THR A 84 -8.51 -14.80 2.14
CA THR A 84 -9.70 -14.14 1.57
C THR A 84 -9.56 -13.76 0.09
N ARG A 85 -8.37 -13.87 -0.48
CA ARG A 85 -8.13 -13.48 -1.88
C ARG A 85 -8.70 -14.52 -2.85
N PRO A 86 -9.20 -14.09 -4.01
CA PRO A 86 -9.56 -15.03 -5.08
C PRO A 86 -8.40 -15.96 -5.41
N ARG A 87 -8.68 -17.25 -5.66
CA ARG A 87 -7.67 -18.29 -5.94
C ARG A 87 -6.68 -17.88 -7.02
N GLY A 88 -7.14 -17.31 -8.14
CA GLY A 88 -6.25 -16.83 -9.20
C GLY A 88 -5.27 -15.76 -8.71
N SER A 89 -5.69 -14.88 -7.77
CA SER A 89 -4.79 -13.89 -7.16
C SER A 89 -3.81 -14.51 -6.17
N GLN A 90 -4.18 -15.61 -5.51
CA GLN A 90 -3.29 -16.38 -4.64
C GLN A 90 -2.19 -17.06 -5.47
N LEU A 91 -2.57 -17.73 -6.57
CA LEU A 91 -1.64 -18.36 -7.53
C LEU A 91 -0.71 -17.33 -8.19
N GLY A 92 -1.26 -16.18 -8.60
CA GLY A 92 -0.48 -15.07 -9.15
C GLY A 92 0.58 -14.54 -8.18
N ALA A 93 0.31 -14.54 -6.86
CA ALA A 93 1.30 -14.15 -5.86
C ALA A 93 2.48 -15.13 -5.78
N TRP A 94 2.26 -16.43 -6.01
CA TRP A 94 3.31 -17.43 -6.12
C TRP A 94 4.10 -17.32 -7.42
N ALA A 95 3.40 -17.07 -8.54
CA ALA A 95 4.01 -17.02 -9.87
C ALA A 95 4.85 -15.75 -10.10
N SER A 96 4.48 -14.62 -9.46
CA SER A 96 5.06 -13.32 -9.75
C SER A 96 6.43 -13.13 -9.08
N LEU A 97 7.47 -12.88 -9.89
CA LEU A 97 8.74 -12.30 -9.46
C LEU A 97 8.65 -10.78 -9.57
N GLN A 98 7.77 -10.17 -8.78
CA GLN A 98 7.38 -8.77 -8.91
C GLN A 98 8.59 -7.82 -8.97
N SER A 99 8.60 -6.92 -9.96
CA SER A 99 9.65 -5.94 -10.28
C SER A 99 10.92 -6.53 -10.92
N GLN A 100 11.00 -7.83 -11.11
CA GLN A 100 12.09 -8.45 -11.88
C GLN A 100 11.85 -8.28 -13.39
N PRO A 101 12.91 -8.21 -14.22
CA PRO A 101 12.75 -8.26 -15.68
C PRO A 101 11.99 -9.51 -16.12
N LEU A 102 11.08 -9.35 -17.07
CA LEU A 102 10.33 -10.42 -17.70
C LEU A 102 10.63 -10.41 -19.22
N PRO A 103 11.65 -11.14 -19.69
CA PRO A 103 12.07 -11.12 -21.09
C PRO A 103 10.99 -11.63 -22.06
N ASP A 104 10.17 -12.59 -21.60
CA ASP A 104 9.09 -13.18 -22.37
C ASP A 104 7.86 -13.39 -21.47
N PRO A 105 6.70 -12.81 -21.82
CA PRO A 105 5.43 -13.02 -21.09
C PRO A 105 5.08 -14.51 -20.89
N ALA A 106 5.42 -15.37 -21.82
CA ALA A 106 5.17 -16.82 -21.72
C ALA A 106 5.85 -17.45 -20.48
N GLN A 107 6.95 -16.88 -20.00
CA GLN A 107 7.59 -17.34 -18.77
C GLN A 107 6.68 -17.15 -17.54
N PHE A 108 5.95 -16.05 -17.47
CA PHE A 108 5.00 -15.83 -16.38
C PHE A 108 3.81 -16.79 -16.47
N GLU A 109 3.29 -17.03 -17.68
CA GLU A 109 2.21 -17.99 -17.92
C GLU A 109 2.61 -19.40 -17.53
N ALA A 110 3.81 -19.84 -17.92
CA ALA A 110 4.33 -21.15 -17.53
C ALA A 110 4.51 -21.29 -16.01
N ARG A 111 5.01 -20.25 -15.33
CA ARG A 111 5.11 -20.23 -13.87
C ARG A 111 3.72 -20.28 -13.21
N TYR A 112 2.75 -19.55 -13.74
CA TYR A 112 1.39 -19.57 -13.23
C TYR A 112 0.78 -20.97 -13.34
N ALA A 113 0.88 -21.63 -14.50
CA ALA A 113 0.41 -22.98 -14.72
C ALA A 113 1.12 -24.00 -13.79
N GLN A 114 2.42 -23.83 -13.54
CA GLN A 114 3.16 -24.67 -12.59
C GLN A 114 2.57 -24.59 -11.17
N PHE A 115 2.28 -23.38 -10.68
CA PHE A 115 1.66 -23.21 -9.36
C PHE A 115 0.19 -23.66 -9.33
N GLU A 116 -0.53 -23.50 -10.42
CA GLU A 116 -1.89 -24.05 -10.56
C GLU A 116 -1.89 -25.58 -10.43
N GLN A 117 -0.95 -26.28 -11.05
CA GLN A 117 -0.77 -27.72 -10.89
C GLN A 117 -0.33 -28.09 -9.46
N ARG A 118 0.65 -27.35 -8.91
CA ARG A 118 1.15 -27.59 -7.55
C ARG A 118 0.04 -27.53 -6.50
N PHE A 119 -0.90 -26.63 -6.66
CA PHE A 119 -2.02 -26.42 -5.74
C PHE A 119 -3.34 -26.96 -6.31
N ALA A 120 -3.32 -27.91 -7.26
CA ALA A 120 -4.54 -28.43 -7.89
C ALA A 120 -5.56 -28.93 -6.86
N ALA A 121 -5.08 -29.54 -5.78
CA ALA A 121 -5.90 -29.94 -4.65
C ALA A 121 -5.60 -29.12 -3.41
N GLY A 122 -6.65 -28.64 -2.74
CA GLY A 122 -6.56 -27.97 -1.45
C GLY A 122 -6.37 -26.44 -1.52
N GLU A 123 -6.02 -25.90 -0.38
CA GLU A 123 -5.83 -24.46 -0.18
C GLU A 123 -4.47 -23.98 -0.70
N VAL A 124 -4.43 -22.72 -1.13
CA VAL A 124 -3.19 -22.07 -1.52
C VAL A 124 -2.63 -21.31 -0.32
N ALA A 125 -1.62 -21.87 0.33
CA ALA A 125 -0.94 -21.19 1.42
C ALA A 125 -0.27 -19.88 0.92
N ARG A 126 -0.13 -18.89 1.81
CA ARG A 126 0.55 -17.64 1.47
C ARG A 126 2.05 -17.89 1.20
N PRO A 127 2.62 -17.37 0.10
CA PRO A 127 4.05 -17.47 -0.13
C PRO A 127 4.83 -16.61 0.88
N PRO A 128 6.03 -17.02 1.31
CA PRO A 128 6.81 -16.29 2.32
C PRO A 128 7.23 -14.87 1.86
N HIS A 129 7.33 -14.67 0.55
CA HIS A 129 7.67 -13.38 -0.05
C HIS A 129 6.47 -12.45 -0.28
N TRP A 130 5.31 -12.72 0.31
CA TRP A 130 4.12 -11.88 0.18
C TRP A 130 3.50 -11.59 1.55
N GLY A 131 3.08 -10.36 1.77
CA GLY A 131 2.42 -9.99 3.02
C GLY A 131 2.06 -8.51 3.09
N GLY A 132 1.71 -8.07 4.28
CA GLY A 132 1.19 -6.73 4.53
C GLY A 132 2.21 -5.79 5.11
N TYR A 133 1.97 -4.50 4.82
CA TYR A 133 2.58 -3.36 5.48
C TYR A 133 1.50 -2.52 6.16
N LEU A 134 1.87 -1.94 7.29
CA LEU A 134 1.12 -0.94 8.03
C LEU A 134 1.86 0.40 7.93
N VAL A 135 1.19 1.42 7.43
CA VAL A 135 1.67 2.81 7.54
C VAL A 135 1.09 3.39 8.82
N VAL A 136 1.95 3.59 9.82
CA VAL A 136 1.61 4.22 11.10
C VAL A 136 1.73 5.73 10.92
N PRO A 137 0.62 6.48 10.90
CA PRO A 137 0.67 7.88 10.55
C PRO A 137 1.24 8.73 11.67
N ASP A 138 2.05 9.70 11.31
CA ASP A 138 2.43 10.85 12.15
C ASP A 138 1.86 12.16 11.62
N ARG A 139 1.44 12.18 10.34
CA ARG A 139 0.78 13.31 9.72
C ARG A 139 -0.34 12.85 8.78
N ILE A 140 -1.52 13.48 8.91
CA ILE A 140 -2.65 13.28 7.99
C ILE A 140 -3.15 14.67 7.59
N GLU A 141 -3.29 14.91 6.28
CA GLU A 141 -3.86 16.14 5.74
C GLU A 141 -5.09 15.80 4.92
N PHE A 142 -6.20 16.47 5.23
CA PHE A 142 -7.42 16.49 4.45
C PHE A 142 -7.47 17.79 3.65
N TRP A 143 -7.57 17.67 2.35
CA TRP A 143 -7.74 18.78 1.43
C TRP A 143 -9.11 18.68 0.75
N TYR A 144 -9.86 19.77 0.77
CA TYR A 144 -11.17 19.86 0.16
C TYR A 144 -11.15 20.92 -0.93
N GLY A 145 -11.56 20.53 -2.16
CA GLY A 145 -11.67 21.43 -3.28
C GLY A 145 -12.72 22.52 -3.01
N ALA A 146 -12.42 23.75 -3.41
CA ALA A 146 -13.32 24.89 -3.34
C ALA A 146 -13.14 25.79 -4.56
N GLN A 147 -14.17 26.62 -4.84
CA GLN A 147 -14.11 27.62 -5.92
C GLN A 147 -13.00 28.63 -5.68
N PHE A 148 -12.53 29.24 -6.76
CA PHE A 148 -11.48 30.27 -6.74
C PHE A 148 -10.18 29.83 -6.07
N ARG A 149 -9.94 28.50 -5.97
CA ARG A 149 -8.79 27.88 -5.29
C ARG A 149 -8.70 28.15 -3.78
N LEU A 150 -9.79 28.60 -3.15
CA LEU A 150 -9.88 28.81 -1.70
C LEU A 150 -10.10 27.49 -0.97
N HIS A 151 -9.19 26.55 -1.19
CA HIS A 151 -9.27 25.18 -0.69
C HIS A 151 -9.14 25.15 0.84
N GLU A 152 -9.92 24.29 1.47
CA GLU A 152 -9.78 24.00 2.89
C GLU A 152 -8.72 22.90 3.07
N ARG A 153 -7.77 23.14 3.97
CA ARG A 153 -6.70 22.18 4.28
C ARG A 153 -6.62 22.01 5.79
N GLN A 154 -7.07 20.86 6.28
CA GLN A 154 -7.02 20.48 7.67
C GLN A 154 -5.90 19.46 7.88
N VAL A 155 -4.98 19.73 8.81
CA VAL A 155 -3.85 18.88 9.10
C VAL A 155 -3.90 18.37 10.53
N TYR A 156 -3.63 17.09 10.67
CA TYR A 156 -3.38 16.43 11.95
C TYR A 156 -1.91 16.04 11.99
N ALA A 157 -1.23 16.36 13.08
CA ALA A 157 0.16 15.99 13.29
C ALA A 157 0.33 15.35 14.66
N ARG A 158 1.14 14.31 14.73
CA ARG A 158 1.43 13.57 15.95
C ARG A 158 2.81 13.96 16.45
N ASP A 159 2.91 14.37 17.71
CA ASP A 159 4.18 14.69 18.33
C ASP A 159 4.96 13.44 18.79
N ALA A 160 6.18 13.65 19.30
CA ALA A 160 7.03 12.58 19.80
C ALA A 160 6.44 11.83 21.03
N ALA A 161 5.52 12.47 21.76
CA ALA A 161 4.80 11.86 22.87
C ALA A 161 3.56 11.05 22.40
N GLY A 162 3.26 11.08 21.10
CA GLY A 162 2.12 10.38 20.52
C GLY A 162 0.80 11.16 20.54
N THR A 163 0.84 12.45 20.95
CA THR A 163 -0.37 13.29 21.02
C THR A 163 -0.66 13.93 19.67
N TRP A 164 -1.92 13.87 19.25
CA TRP A 164 -2.38 14.49 18.02
C TRP A 164 -2.79 15.96 18.24
N SER A 165 -2.30 16.83 17.39
CA SER A 165 -2.77 18.20 17.23
C SER A 165 -3.51 18.37 15.90
N CYS A 166 -4.42 19.35 15.83
CA CYS A 166 -5.14 19.69 14.61
C CYS A 166 -4.95 21.17 14.31
N GLY A 167 -4.77 21.49 13.03
CA GLY A 167 -4.62 22.87 12.56
C GLY A 167 -5.10 23.03 11.12
N MET A 168 -5.14 24.28 10.67
CA MET A 168 -5.48 24.64 9.29
C MET A 168 -4.25 25.18 8.57
N LEU A 169 -4.17 24.93 7.27
CA LEU A 169 -3.15 25.48 6.39
C LEU A 169 -3.78 26.42 5.36
N TYR A 170 -3.03 27.41 4.93
CA TYR A 170 -3.40 28.19 3.76
C TYR A 170 -3.54 27.29 2.53
N PRO A 171 -4.48 27.60 1.60
CA PRO A 171 -4.67 26.85 0.36
C PRO A 171 -3.45 26.90 -0.56
#